data_b6495a7018f67fad3471730121840b72
#
_entry.id   b6495a7018f67fad3471730121840b72
#
_cell.length_a   1.000
_cell.length_b   1.000
_cell.length_c   1.000
_cell.angle_alpha   90.00
_cell.angle_beta   90.00
_cell.angle_gamma   90.00
#
_symmetry.space_group_name_H-M   'P 1'
#
loop_
_entity.id
_entity.type
_entity.pdbx_description
1 polymer ?
#
loop_
_entity_poly.entity_id
_entity_poly.type
_entity_poly.pdbx_seq_one_letter_code
_entity_poly.pdbx_strand_id
1 'polypeptide(L)'
;MSIKLKILNVELGDKSYPIYIGRNLLSYNTYLKKHISGQQVMVVTNSKIEPLYLEKVKNLLGNFEVQVTILPDGEQYKTLETVNSIFDALLEAKFDRSATLIALGGGVVGDITGFAAASYLRGVDFIQI
;
A
#
# COMPACT_ATOMS: atom_id res chain seq x y z
N MET A 1 -20.85 -21.26 1.47
CA MET A 1 -20.50 -20.85 0.12
C MET A 1 -19.01 -20.60 0.01
N SER A 2 -18.32 -21.27 -0.89
CA SER A 2 -16.88 -21.12 -1.04
C SER A 2 -16.54 -19.79 -1.71
N ILE A 3 -15.47 -19.17 -1.22
CA ILE A 3 -14.91 -17.96 -1.83
C ILE A 3 -14.03 -18.41 -2.99
N LYS A 4 -14.35 -17.95 -4.19
CA LYS A 4 -13.50 -18.23 -5.34
C LYS A 4 -12.34 -17.25 -5.34
N LEU A 5 -11.17 -17.72 -4.99
CA LEU A 5 -9.95 -16.96 -5.08
C LEU A 5 -9.30 -17.24 -6.43
N LYS A 6 -9.01 -16.17 -7.16
CA LYS A 6 -8.24 -16.26 -8.41
C LYS A 6 -6.90 -15.59 -8.18
N ILE A 7 -5.83 -16.27 -8.55
CA ILE A 7 -4.48 -15.73 -8.46
C ILE A 7 -3.94 -15.62 -9.88
N LEU A 8 -3.61 -14.40 -10.30
CA LEU A 8 -2.95 -14.13 -11.56
C LEU A 8 -1.51 -13.77 -11.28
N ASN A 9 -0.58 -14.40 -11.99
CA ASN A 9 0.83 -14.07 -11.84
C ASN A 9 1.27 -13.20 -13.01
N VAL A 10 1.85 -12.05 -12.68
CA VAL A 10 2.48 -11.19 -13.68
C VAL A 10 3.93 -11.63 -13.81
N GLU A 11 4.25 -12.22 -14.96
CA GLU A 11 5.54 -12.88 -15.19
C GLU A 11 6.58 -11.85 -15.66
N LEU A 12 7.47 -11.45 -14.77
CA LEU A 12 8.53 -10.48 -15.05
C LEU A 12 9.89 -11.01 -14.56
N GLY A 13 10.11 -12.33 -14.63
CA GLY A 13 11.32 -12.94 -14.12
C GLY A 13 11.39 -12.83 -12.60
N ASP A 14 12.49 -12.32 -12.09
CA ASP A 14 12.68 -12.13 -10.63
C ASP A 14 11.82 -10.99 -10.07
N LYS A 15 11.16 -10.21 -10.93
CA LYS A 15 10.25 -9.14 -10.52
C LYS A 15 8.78 -9.54 -10.67
N SER A 16 8.51 -10.83 -10.86
CA SER A 16 7.14 -11.34 -10.97
C SER A 16 6.38 -11.11 -9.67
N TYR A 17 5.07 -10.89 -9.78
CA TYR A 17 4.23 -10.69 -8.62
C TYR A 17 2.84 -11.27 -8.85
N PRO A 18 2.12 -11.67 -7.78
CA PRO A 18 0.76 -12.17 -7.91
C PRO A 18 -0.27 -11.06 -7.80
N ILE A 19 -1.42 -11.28 -8.43
CA ILE A 19 -2.63 -10.48 -8.23
C ILE A 19 -3.68 -11.42 -7.66
N TYR A 20 -4.18 -11.10 -6.47
CA TYR A 20 -5.22 -11.87 -5.80
C TYR A 20 -6.57 -11.23 -6.08
N ILE A 21 -7.49 -12.00 -6.63
CA ILE A 21 -8.85 -11.54 -6.94
C ILE A 21 -9.83 -12.42 -6.20
N GLY A 22 -10.62 -11.82 -5.31
CA GLY A 22 -11.59 -12.57 -4.53
C GLY A 22 -12.41 -11.66 -3.65
N ARG A 23 -13.31 -12.27 -2.89
CA ARG A 23 -14.13 -11.55 -1.93
C ARG A 23 -13.53 -11.62 -0.54
N ASN A 24 -13.70 -10.56 0.23
CA ASN A 24 -13.29 -10.50 1.63
C ASN A 24 -11.81 -10.82 1.85
N LEU A 25 -10.94 -10.46 0.90
CA LEU A 25 -9.50 -10.72 1.03
C LEU A 25 -8.92 -10.01 2.25
N LEU A 26 -9.49 -8.87 2.64
CA LEU A 26 -9.04 -8.12 3.81
C LEU A 26 -9.48 -8.75 5.13
N SER A 27 -10.20 -9.86 5.08
CA SER A 27 -10.49 -10.65 6.29
C SER A 27 -9.38 -11.65 6.62
N TYR A 28 -8.39 -11.79 5.75
CA TYR A 28 -7.30 -12.76 5.92
C TYR A 28 -5.97 -12.04 5.82
N ASN A 29 -5.15 -12.13 6.86
CA ASN A 29 -3.84 -11.46 6.87
C ASN A 29 -2.78 -12.18 6.05
N THR A 30 -3.00 -13.44 5.69
CA THR A 30 -2.01 -14.28 5.00
C THR A 30 -1.57 -13.68 3.66
N TYR A 31 -2.52 -13.14 2.89
CA TYR A 31 -2.20 -12.61 1.56
C TYR A 31 -1.38 -11.33 1.63
N LEU A 32 -1.58 -10.54 2.67
CA LEU A 32 -0.88 -9.26 2.81
C LEU A 32 0.49 -9.44 3.45
N LYS A 33 0.54 -10.12 4.60
CA LYS A 33 1.75 -10.22 5.40
C LYS A 33 2.91 -10.90 4.70
N LYS A 34 2.64 -11.90 3.88
CA LYS A 34 3.73 -12.64 3.23
C LYS A 34 4.49 -11.81 2.19
N HIS A 35 3.93 -10.67 1.78
CA HIS A 35 4.59 -9.79 0.82
C HIS A 35 5.27 -8.60 1.49
N ILE A 36 5.28 -8.55 2.81
CA ILE A 36 5.95 -7.50 3.58
C ILE A 36 7.22 -8.08 4.17
N SER A 37 8.38 -7.60 3.69
CA SER A 37 9.67 -8.16 4.09
C SER A 37 10.28 -7.51 5.34
N GLY A 38 9.95 -6.25 5.62
CA GLY A 38 10.45 -5.52 6.78
C GLY A 38 9.39 -5.35 7.86
N GLN A 39 9.65 -4.42 8.79
CA GLN A 39 8.71 -4.11 9.86
C GLN A 39 7.96 -2.80 9.66
N GLN A 40 8.48 -1.92 8.81
CA GLN A 40 7.94 -0.58 8.61
C GLN A 40 6.94 -0.61 7.46
N VAL A 41 5.73 -0.13 7.73
CA VAL A 41 4.65 -0.10 6.72
C VAL A 41 4.00 1.28 6.73
N MET A 42 3.96 1.92 5.57
CA MET A 42 3.23 3.17 5.38
C MET A 42 1.97 2.87 4.56
N VAL A 43 0.81 3.03 5.16
CA VAL A 43 -0.47 2.91 4.44
C VAL A 43 -0.85 4.29 3.92
N VAL A 44 -1.02 4.39 2.61
CA VAL A 44 -1.47 5.62 1.95
C VAL A 44 -2.90 5.41 1.46
N THR A 45 -3.79 6.27 1.87
CA THR A 45 -5.20 6.22 1.44
C THR A 45 -5.70 7.64 1.23
N ASN A 46 -6.97 7.80 0.90
CA ASN A 46 -7.56 9.13 0.81
C ASN A 46 -8.68 9.29 1.84
N SER A 47 -9.16 10.52 1.98
CA SER A 47 -10.18 10.86 2.98
C SER A 47 -11.51 10.16 2.75
N LYS A 48 -11.77 9.71 1.52
CA LYS A 48 -13.03 9.03 1.18
C LYS A 48 -12.96 7.54 1.54
N ILE A 49 -11.82 6.91 1.36
CA ILE A 49 -11.62 5.48 1.59
C ILE A 49 -11.30 5.18 3.06
N GLU A 50 -10.63 6.10 3.73
CA GLU A 50 -10.20 5.94 5.12
C GLU A 50 -11.29 5.38 6.04
N PRO A 51 -12.49 6.00 6.13
CA PRO A 51 -13.51 5.52 7.07
C PRO A 51 -14.08 4.15 6.70
N LEU A 52 -13.87 3.70 5.47
CA LEU A 52 -14.44 2.43 5.00
C LEU A 52 -13.52 1.24 5.25
N TYR A 53 -12.20 1.41 5.07
CA TYR A 53 -11.30 0.25 5.01
C TYR A 53 -10.04 0.37 5.85
N LEU A 54 -9.67 1.55 6.33
CA LEU A 54 -8.37 1.74 6.99
C LEU A 54 -8.22 0.86 8.23
N GLU A 55 -9.22 0.81 9.09
CA GLU A 55 -9.15 0.01 10.31
C GLU A 55 -8.99 -1.48 10.01
N LYS A 56 -9.65 -1.98 8.97
CA LYS A 56 -9.46 -3.38 8.55
C LYS A 56 -8.01 -3.66 8.18
N VAL A 57 -7.41 -2.79 7.39
CA VAL A 57 -6.02 -2.96 6.96
C VAL A 57 -5.07 -2.86 8.13
N LYS A 58 -5.27 -1.88 9.02
CA LYS A 58 -4.43 -1.75 10.23
C LYS A 58 -4.51 -2.99 11.11
N ASN A 59 -5.71 -3.56 11.26
CA ASN A 59 -5.88 -4.79 12.03
C ASN A 59 -5.12 -5.97 11.41
N LEU A 60 -5.10 -6.05 10.07
CA LEU A 60 -4.34 -7.09 9.37
C LEU A 60 -2.84 -6.95 9.60
N LEU A 61 -2.35 -5.73 9.80
CA LEU A 61 -0.92 -5.46 9.94
C LEU A 61 -0.39 -5.69 11.34
N GLY A 62 -1.27 -5.85 12.32
CA GLY A 62 -0.93 -6.33 13.68
C GLY A 62 0.33 -5.70 14.26
N ASN A 63 1.41 -6.49 14.31
CA ASN A 63 2.65 -6.12 14.99
C ASN A 63 3.64 -5.30 14.15
N PHE A 64 3.29 -4.95 12.92
CA PHE A 64 4.15 -4.08 12.10
C PHE A 64 4.15 -2.66 12.65
N GLU A 65 5.23 -1.93 12.37
CA GLU A 65 5.31 -0.50 12.67
C GLU A 65 4.55 0.25 11.56
N VAL A 66 3.29 0.59 11.85
CA VAL A 66 2.37 1.15 10.84
C VAL A 66 2.24 2.65 11.01
N GLN A 67 2.44 3.37 9.92
CA GLN A 67 2.14 4.79 9.81
C GLN A 67 1.10 4.96 8.70
N VAL A 68 0.34 6.04 8.74
CA VAL A 68 -0.73 6.30 7.79
C VAL A 68 -0.59 7.71 7.23
N THR A 69 -0.72 7.83 5.91
CA THR A 69 -0.81 9.12 5.23
C THR A 69 -2.16 9.18 4.53
N ILE A 70 -2.94 10.21 4.83
CA ILE A 70 -4.27 10.39 4.24
C ILE A 70 -4.20 11.55 3.25
N LEU A 71 -4.45 11.23 1.97
CA LEU A 71 -4.43 12.20 0.89
C LEU A 71 -5.82 12.78 0.67
N PRO A 72 -5.92 14.01 0.15
CA PRO A 72 -7.21 14.50 -0.34
C PRO A 72 -7.73 13.63 -1.47
N ASP A 73 -9.04 13.49 -1.57
CA ASP A 73 -9.66 12.71 -2.64
C ASP A 73 -9.77 13.55 -3.92
N GLY A 74 -9.33 13.00 -5.04
CA GLY A 74 -9.53 13.61 -6.33
C GLY A 74 -8.30 13.58 -7.23
N GLU A 75 -8.54 13.49 -8.54
CA GLU A 75 -7.51 13.47 -9.58
C GLU A 75 -6.64 14.74 -9.56
N GLN A 76 -7.20 15.87 -9.15
CA GLN A 76 -6.46 17.13 -9.07
C GLN A 76 -5.29 17.08 -8.09
N TYR A 77 -5.26 16.11 -7.18
CA TYR A 77 -4.18 15.94 -6.22
C TYR A 77 -3.07 15.02 -6.72
N LYS A 78 -3.17 14.54 -7.96
CA LYS A 78 -2.13 13.72 -8.56
C LYS A 78 -0.97 14.60 -9.02
N THR A 79 -0.17 15.07 -8.06
CA THR A 79 0.89 16.07 -8.26
C THR A 79 2.15 15.68 -7.50
N LEU A 80 3.26 16.29 -7.87
CA LEU A 80 4.52 16.11 -7.14
C LEU A 80 4.44 16.65 -5.72
N GLU A 81 3.64 17.66 -5.49
CA GLU A 81 3.41 18.18 -4.14
C GLU A 81 2.79 17.11 -3.24
N THR A 82 1.81 16.37 -3.74
CA THR A 82 1.20 15.27 -3.00
C THR A 82 2.20 14.14 -2.77
N VAL A 83 3.03 13.83 -3.75
CA VAL A 83 4.10 12.84 -3.59
C VAL A 83 5.07 13.29 -2.49
N ASN A 84 5.43 14.57 -2.46
CA ASN A 84 6.30 15.10 -1.41
C ASN A 84 5.70 14.94 -0.02
N SER A 85 4.39 15.05 0.13
CA SER A 85 3.76 14.84 1.43
C SER A 85 3.97 13.41 1.93
N ILE A 86 4.02 12.44 1.03
CA ILE A 86 4.35 11.06 1.40
C ILE A 86 5.82 10.95 1.80
N PHE A 87 6.73 11.57 1.04
CA PHE A 87 8.16 11.58 1.39
C PHE A 87 8.38 12.21 2.77
N ASP A 88 7.73 13.33 3.04
CA ASP A 88 7.85 14.00 4.33
C ASP A 88 7.39 13.10 5.48
N ALA A 89 6.27 12.39 5.29
CA ALA A 89 5.77 11.46 6.30
C ALA A 89 6.73 10.30 6.54
N LEU A 90 7.34 9.77 5.46
CA LEU A 90 8.29 8.67 5.55
C LEU A 90 9.57 9.11 6.28
N LEU A 91 10.08 10.29 5.95
CA LEU A 91 11.27 10.84 6.58
C LEU A 91 11.04 11.18 8.04
N GLU A 92 9.88 11.75 8.36
CA GLU A 92 9.52 12.08 9.73
C GLU A 92 9.41 10.82 10.59
N ALA A 93 8.86 9.75 10.03
CA ALA A 93 8.76 8.45 10.70
C ALA A 93 10.09 7.69 10.72
N LYS A 94 11.12 8.21 10.05
CA LYS A 94 12.46 7.58 9.94
C LYS A 94 12.40 6.21 9.28
N PHE A 95 11.58 6.07 8.27
CA PHE A 95 11.49 4.82 7.51
C PHE A 95 12.70 4.68 6.58
N ASP A 96 13.24 3.47 6.56
CA ASP A 96 14.41 3.14 5.74
C ASP A 96 14.00 2.31 4.51
N ARG A 97 15.00 1.75 3.82
CA ARG A 97 14.77 1.00 2.58
C ARG A 97 14.01 -0.31 2.77
N SER A 98 13.89 -0.79 4.00
CA SER A 98 13.11 -2.01 4.28
C SER A 98 11.60 -1.74 4.38
N ALA A 99 11.20 -0.48 4.27
CA ALA A 99 9.80 -0.11 4.36
C ALA A 99 8.99 -0.65 3.18
N THR A 100 7.69 -0.86 3.43
CA THR A 100 6.72 -1.20 2.39
C THR A 100 5.65 -0.12 2.39
N LEU A 101 5.31 0.38 1.20
CA LEU A 101 4.18 1.28 1.03
C LEU A 101 2.98 0.48 0.55
N ILE A 102 1.84 0.69 1.19
CA ILE A 102 0.58 0.07 0.80
C ILE A 102 -0.37 1.15 0.32
N ALA A 103 -0.79 1.05 -0.94
CA ALA A 103 -1.82 1.93 -1.48
C ALA A 103 -3.19 1.29 -1.22
N LEU A 104 -4.02 1.99 -0.47
CA LEU A 104 -5.38 1.54 -0.16
C LEU A 104 -6.36 2.51 -0.82
N GLY A 105 -6.90 2.14 -1.98
CA GLY A 105 -7.83 2.98 -2.70
C GLY A 105 -7.80 2.74 -4.21
N GLY A 106 -8.32 3.71 -4.96
CA GLY A 106 -8.42 3.61 -6.41
C GLY A 106 -7.15 3.97 -7.15
N GLY A 107 -7.27 4.22 -8.46
CA GLY A 107 -6.14 4.46 -9.34
C GLY A 107 -5.29 5.67 -8.97
N VAL A 108 -5.90 6.74 -8.48
CA VAL A 108 -5.15 7.95 -8.10
C VAL A 108 -4.23 7.64 -6.92
N VAL A 109 -4.75 7.02 -5.86
CA VAL A 109 -3.94 6.64 -4.70
C VAL A 109 -2.85 5.66 -5.11
N GLY A 110 -3.19 4.67 -5.94
CA GLY A 110 -2.25 3.68 -6.42
C GLY A 110 -1.10 4.31 -7.21
N ASP A 111 -1.41 5.23 -8.13
CA ASP A 111 -0.40 5.88 -8.97
C ASP A 111 0.54 6.77 -8.15
N ILE A 112 -0.02 7.56 -7.24
CA ILE A 112 0.77 8.45 -6.39
C ILE A 112 1.68 7.64 -5.48
N THR A 113 1.14 6.61 -4.83
CA THR A 113 1.89 5.77 -3.90
C THR A 113 2.95 4.96 -4.61
N GLY A 114 2.62 4.42 -5.79
CA GLY A 114 3.58 3.65 -6.60
C GLY A 114 4.76 4.51 -7.03
N PHE A 115 4.50 5.77 -7.45
CA PHE A 115 5.57 6.69 -7.79
C PHE A 115 6.45 7.00 -6.57
N ALA A 116 5.82 7.23 -5.41
CA ALA A 116 6.56 7.48 -4.18
C ALA A 116 7.42 6.27 -3.79
N ALA A 117 6.88 5.06 -3.91
CA ALA A 117 7.62 3.84 -3.57
C ALA A 117 8.81 3.63 -4.50
N ALA A 118 8.65 3.90 -5.79
CA ALA A 118 9.74 3.76 -6.76
C ALA A 118 10.86 4.77 -6.54
N SER A 119 10.55 5.92 -5.94
CA SER A 119 11.46 7.05 -5.81
C SER A 119 12.10 7.19 -4.43
N TYR A 120 11.45 6.69 -3.38
CA TYR A 120 11.95 6.85 -2.02
C TYR A 120 13.19 5.98 -1.82
N LEU A 121 14.30 6.59 -1.44
CA LEU A 121 15.58 5.91 -1.17
C LEU A 121 15.96 4.91 -2.28
N ARG A 122 15.72 5.26 -3.54
CA ARG A 122 15.96 4.44 -4.73
C ARG A 122 15.05 3.22 -4.85
N GLY A 123 13.93 3.25 -4.19
CA GLY A 123 12.89 2.24 -4.30
C GLY A 123 12.66 1.45 -3.03
N VAL A 124 11.40 1.36 -2.64
CA VAL A 124 10.93 0.49 -1.56
C VAL A 124 9.80 -0.38 -2.08
N ASP A 125 9.45 -1.41 -1.34
CA ASP A 125 8.40 -2.34 -1.75
C ASP A 125 7.03 -1.65 -1.79
N PHE A 126 6.18 -2.12 -2.68
CA PHE A 126 4.88 -1.51 -2.96
C PHE A 126 3.81 -2.59 -3.08
N ILE A 127 2.71 -2.39 -2.36
CA ILE A 127 1.53 -3.26 -2.43
C ILE A 127 0.33 -2.37 -2.73
N GLN A 128 -0.51 -2.81 -3.66
CA GLN A 128 -1.74 -2.08 -4.02
C GLN A 128 -2.96 -2.90 -3.64
N ILE A 129 -3.89 -2.27 -2.93
CA ILE A 129 -5.16 -2.88 -2.54
C ILE A 129 -6.32 -2.15 -3.20
#